data_8f9be1a87973321cc2cd0a684a740de4
#
_entry.id   8f9be1a87973321cc2cd0a684a740de4
#
_cell.length_a   1.000
_cell.length_b   1.000
_cell.length_c   1.000
_cell.angle_alpha   90.00
_cell.angle_beta   90.00
_cell.angle_gamma   90.00
#
_symmetry.space_group_name_H-M   'P 1'
#
loop_
_entity.id
_entity.type
_entity.pdbx_description
1 polymer ?
#
loop_
_entity_poly.entity_id
_entity_poly.type
_entity_poly.pdbx_seq_one_letter_code
_entity_poly.pdbx_strand_id
1 'polypeptide(L)'
;PLASIIWGSVYKIIKRSLWLLLHGRARMKKKDIIFLMIVFIGLAGIAAGFYLTHQDTGASVEVTVDGKIYGTYPLDKDEEISIQKDGKTTNLLVIRDGKADVTEADCPDKLCVHQKAISKTNETIVCLPNKVVVQVIGTGESELDSIAR
;
A
#
# COMPACT_ATOMS: atom_id res chain seq x y z
N PRO A 1 0.03 -35.69 2.20
CA PRO A 1 0.03 -36.37 3.50
C PRO A 1 1.12 -35.87 4.45
N LEU A 2 2.28 -35.33 3.97
CA LEU A 2 3.37 -34.84 4.83
C LEU A 2 3.02 -33.53 5.59
N ALA A 3 2.23 -32.64 5.01
CA ALA A 3 1.83 -31.41 5.64
C ALA A 3 0.99 -31.59 6.91
N SER A 4 0.12 -32.61 6.94
CA SER A 4 -0.73 -32.88 8.10
C SER A 4 0.07 -33.41 9.31
N ILE A 5 1.17 -34.13 9.07
CA ILE A 5 2.04 -34.66 10.13
C ILE A 5 2.84 -33.52 10.77
N ILE A 6 3.35 -32.61 9.96
CA ILE A 6 4.11 -31.44 10.43
C ILE A 6 3.21 -30.50 11.25
N TRP A 7 2.00 -30.20 10.78
CA TRP A 7 1.02 -29.40 11.50
C TRP A 7 0.62 -30.03 12.84
N GLY A 8 0.42 -31.33 12.88
CA GLY A 8 0.10 -32.07 14.13
C GLY A 8 1.22 -31.99 15.18
N SER A 9 2.49 -32.04 14.73
CA SER A 9 3.64 -31.91 15.62
C SER A 9 3.83 -30.52 16.14
N VAL A 10 3.72 -29.49 15.27
CA VAL A 10 3.82 -28.08 15.65
C VAL A 10 2.69 -27.70 16.61
N TYR A 11 1.46 -28.13 16.36
CA TYR A 11 0.33 -27.89 17.24
C TYR A 11 0.52 -28.50 18.64
N LYS A 12 1.03 -29.72 18.73
CA LYS A 12 1.35 -30.36 20.02
C LYS A 12 2.42 -29.61 20.81
N ILE A 13 3.46 -29.14 20.13
CA ILE A 13 4.55 -28.37 20.76
C ILE A 13 4.00 -27.04 21.29
N ILE A 14 3.24 -26.31 20.48
CA ILE A 14 2.62 -25.04 20.88
C ILE A 14 1.67 -25.23 22.06
N LYS A 15 0.81 -26.25 22.01
CA LYS A 15 -0.14 -26.55 23.09
C LYS A 15 0.57 -26.94 24.40
N ARG A 16 1.66 -27.69 24.31
CA ARG A 16 2.46 -28.10 25.48
C ARG A 16 3.22 -26.91 26.09
N SER A 17 3.77 -26.03 25.25
CA SER A 17 4.43 -24.80 25.70
C SER A 17 3.43 -23.81 26.32
N LEU A 18 2.27 -23.65 25.72
CA LEU A 18 1.20 -22.80 26.25
C LEU A 18 0.65 -23.35 27.57
N TRP A 19 0.51 -24.68 27.70
CA TRP A 19 0.07 -25.31 28.93
C TRP A 19 1.08 -25.15 30.07
N LEU A 20 2.38 -25.26 29.77
CA LEU A 20 3.47 -25.00 30.72
C LEU A 20 3.52 -23.52 31.18
N LEU A 21 3.24 -22.59 30.28
CA LEU A 21 3.14 -21.14 30.62
C LEU A 21 1.93 -20.83 31.49
N LEU A 22 0.79 -21.51 31.25
CA LEU A 22 -0.47 -21.27 32.00
C LEU A 22 -0.48 -21.97 33.36
N HIS A 23 0.20 -23.12 33.52
CA HIS A 23 0.18 -23.92 34.78
C HIS A 23 1.48 -23.86 35.56
N GLY A 24 2.54 -23.33 34.97
CA GLY A 24 3.76 -23.02 35.68
C GLY A 24 3.54 -21.79 36.58
N ARG A 25 3.23 -22.00 37.85
CA ARG A 25 3.26 -20.95 38.88
C ARG A 25 4.74 -20.65 39.19
N ALA A 26 5.50 -20.38 38.11
CA ALA A 26 6.87 -19.89 38.20
C ALA A 26 6.78 -18.46 38.77
N ARG A 27 7.23 -18.29 39.98
CA ARG A 27 7.46 -16.97 40.59
C ARG A 27 8.53 -16.27 39.73
N MET A 28 8.07 -15.61 38.65
CA MET A 28 8.96 -14.91 37.73
C MET A 28 9.77 -13.89 38.52
N LYS A 29 11.08 -14.03 38.48
CA LYS A 29 11.98 -13.05 39.07
C LYS A 29 11.87 -11.75 38.29
N LYS A 30 12.01 -10.60 38.97
CA LYS A 30 12.00 -9.28 38.31
C LYS A 30 12.91 -9.20 37.08
N LYS A 31 14.03 -9.94 37.10
CA LYS A 31 14.99 -10.05 35.99
C LYS A 31 14.40 -10.71 34.74
N ASP A 32 13.54 -11.73 34.93
CA ASP A 32 12.90 -12.45 33.80
C ASP A 32 11.87 -11.57 33.11
N ILE A 33 11.14 -10.74 33.89
CA ILE A 33 10.19 -9.76 33.33
C ILE A 33 10.92 -8.69 32.53
N ILE A 34 12.04 -8.17 33.05
CA ILE A 34 12.86 -7.19 32.33
C ILE A 34 13.40 -7.78 31.03
N PHE A 35 13.89 -9.01 31.06
CA PHE A 35 14.37 -9.70 29.84
C PHE A 35 13.27 -9.86 28.79
N LEU A 36 12.08 -10.31 29.20
CA LEU A 36 10.93 -10.44 28.30
C LEU A 36 10.49 -9.07 27.72
N MET A 37 10.52 -8.01 28.51
CA MET A 37 10.23 -6.65 28.03
C MET A 37 11.24 -6.19 26.97
N ILE A 38 12.53 -6.44 27.18
CA ILE A 38 13.58 -6.10 26.21
C ILE A 38 13.39 -6.87 24.90
N VAL A 39 13.11 -8.17 24.97
CA VAL A 39 12.83 -9.01 23.80
C VAL A 39 11.60 -8.51 23.06
N PHE A 40 10.53 -8.19 23.78
CA PHE A 40 9.28 -7.67 23.17
C PHE A 40 9.49 -6.32 22.47
N ILE A 41 10.22 -5.40 23.10
CA ILE A 41 10.57 -4.11 22.51
C ILE A 41 11.46 -4.29 21.27
N GLY A 42 12.42 -5.22 21.32
CA GLY A 42 13.28 -5.55 20.18
C GLY A 42 12.47 -6.09 18.98
N LEU A 43 11.56 -7.05 19.22
CA LEU A 43 10.69 -7.61 18.18
C LEU A 43 9.72 -6.55 17.63
N ALA A 44 9.15 -5.71 18.49
CA ALA A 44 8.28 -4.61 18.05
C ALA A 44 9.05 -3.59 17.20
N GLY A 45 10.29 -3.28 17.54
CA GLY A 45 11.16 -2.40 16.76
C GLY A 45 11.49 -2.97 15.37
N ILE A 46 11.80 -4.26 15.31
CA ILE A 46 12.06 -4.96 14.03
C ILE A 46 10.79 -4.98 13.17
N ALA A 47 9.64 -5.31 13.75
CA ALA A 47 8.37 -5.34 13.04
C ALA A 47 7.96 -3.94 12.53
N ALA A 48 8.15 -2.90 13.34
CA ALA A 48 7.90 -1.52 12.93
C ALA A 48 8.86 -1.08 11.81
N GLY A 49 10.15 -1.38 11.93
CA GLY A 49 11.13 -1.11 10.86
C GLY A 49 10.78 -1.82 9.56
N PHE A 50 10.41 -3.10 9.62
CA PHE A 50 9.97 -3.87 8.47
C PHE A 50 8.70 -3.26 7.84
N TYR A 51 7.72 -2.87 8.65
CA TYR A 51 6.49 -2.25 8.15
C TYR A 51 6.75 -0.89 7.47
N LEU A 52 7.66 -0.07 8.00
CA LEU A 52 7.99 1.23 7.43
C LEU A 52 8.81 1.14 6.15
N THR A 53 9.65 0.10 6.00
CA THR A 53 10.46 -0.12 4.79
C THR A 53 9.74 -0.87 3.67
N HIS A 54 8.66 -1.60 3.99
CA HIS A 54 7.86 -2.35 3.01
C HIS A 54 6.59 -1.59 2.58
N GLN A 55 6.66 -0.28 2.50
CA GLN A 55 5.63 0.48 1.81
C GLN A 55 5.97 0.42 0.31
N ASP A 56 5.27 -0.44 -0.42
CA ASP A 56 5.43 -0.57 -1.87
C ASP A 56 5.15 0.79 -2.52
N THR A 57 6.23 1.48 -2.92
CA THR A 57 6.13 2.66 -3.77
C THR A 57 5.64 2.18 -5.13
N GLY A 58 4.61 2.81 -5.66
CA GLY A 58 4.13 2.50 -6.99
C GLY A 58 5.18 2.79 -8.06
N ALA A 59 5.13 2.06 -9.14
CA ALA A 59 6.05 2.25 -10.27
C ALA A 59 5.51 3.23 -11.30
N SER A 60 4.19 3.28 -11.48
CA SER A 60 3.52 4.08 -12.50
C SER A 60 2.16 4.57 -12.02
N VAL A 61 1.66 5.58 -12.70
CA VAL A 61 0.31 6.13 -12.51
C VAL A 61 -0.51 5.81 -13.75
N GLU A 62 -1.62 5.12 -13.58
CA GLU A 62 -2.62 4.93 -14.61
C GLU A 62 -3.69 6.03 -14.50
N VAL A 63 -3.97 6.68 -15.60
CA VAL A 63 -5.02 7.68 -15.73
C VAL A 63 -6.16 7.08 -16.54
N THR A 64 -7.38 7.13 -16.01
CA THR A 64 -8.58 6.74 -16.71
C THR A 64 -9.54 7.92 -16.83
N VAL A 65 -10.19 8.03 -18.00
CA VAL A 65 -11.22 9.04 -18.28
C VAL A 65 -12.46 8.34 -18.80
N ASP A 66 -13.61 8.59 -18.18
CA ASP A 66 -14.87 7.88 -18.50
C ASP A 66 -14.73 6.34 -18.44
N GLY A 67 -13.88 5.81 -17.56
CA GLY A 67 -13.62 4.38 -17.42
C GLY A 67 -12.73 3.78 -18.52
N LYS A 68 -12.12 4.59 -19.38
CA LYS A 68 -11.15 4.15 -20.39
C LYS A 68 -9.76 4.62 -20.01
N ILE A 69 -8.76 3.77 -20.23
CA ILE A 69 -7.37 4.13 -20.00
C ILE A 69 -6.98 5.27 -20.93
N TYR A 70 -6.61 6.39 -20.35
CA TYR A 70 -6.08 7.58 -21.03
C TYR A 70 -4.58 7.45 -21.28
N GLY A 71 -3.85 6.96 -20.27
CA GLY A 71 -2.41 6.71 -20.35
C GLY A 71 -1.85 6.20 -19.05
N THR A 72 -0.64 5.66 -19.13
CA THR A 72 0.15 5.20 -17.98
C THR A 72 1.48 5.94 -17.98
N TYR A 73 1.84 6.54 -16.86
CA TYR A 73 3.01 7.42 -16.72
C TYR A 73 3.89 6.93 -15.57
N PRO A 74 5.20 6.84 -15.77
CA PRO A 74 6.11 6.40 -14.71
C PRO A 74 6.24 7.47 -13.61
N LEU A 75 6.26 7.05 -12.35
CA LEU A 75 6.44 7.96 -11.21
C LEU A 75 7.88 8.45 -11.03
N ASP A 76 8.85 7.80 -11.64
CA ASP A 76 10.28 8.15 -11.56
C ASP A 76 10.68 9.31 -12.49
N LYS A 77 9.76 9.80 -13.34
CA LYS A 77 9.98 10.92 -14.23
C LYS A 77 9.07 12.09 -13.88
N ASP A 78 9.66 13.24 -13.69
CA ASP A 78 8.91 14.48 -13.51
C ASP A 78 8.24 14.86 -14.83
N GLU A 79 6.91 14.93 -14.83
CA GLU A 79 6.12 15.22 -16.02
C GLU A 79 4.81 15.94 -15.66
N GLU A 80 4.36 16.82 -16.56
CA GLU A 80 3.07 17.48 -16.47
C GLU A 80 2.15 16.99 -17.59
N ILE A 81 1.02 16.40 -17.22
CA ILE A 81 0.09 15.77 -18.14
C ILE A 81 -1.25 16.54 -18.14
N SER A 82 -1.57 17.14 -19.28
CA SER A 82 -2.87 17.76 -19.49
C SER A 82 -3.90 16.70 -19.89
N ILE A 83 -4.78 16.34 -18.97
CA ILE A 83 -5.86 15.40 -19.21
C ILE A 83 -6.98 16.11 -19.97
N GLN A 84 -7.28 15.62 -21.17
CA GLN A 84 -8.29 16.22 -22.04
C GLN A 84 -9.52 15.30 -22.14
N LYS A 85 -10.68 15.95 -22.15
CA LYS A 85 -11.96 15.33 -22.44
C LYS A 85 -12.74 16.19 -23.44
N ASP A 86 -13.25 15.59 -24.49
CA ASP A 86 -13.98 16.29 -25.56
C ASP A 86 -13.22 17.48 -26.17
N GLY A 87 -11.88 17.35 -26.28
CA GLY A 87 -11.00 18.40 -26.82
C GLY A 87 -10.70 19.56 -25.87
N LYS A 88 -11.14 19.49 -24.61
CA LYS A 88 -10.88 20.49 -23.59
C LYS A 88 -10.04 19.90 -22.48
N THR A 89 -9.02 20.63 -22.01
CA THR A 89 -8.27 20.26 -20.81
C THR A 89 -9.16 20.38 -19.59
N THR A 90 -9.36 19.29 -18.87
CA THR A 90 -10.21 19.21 -17.69
C THR A 90 -9.43 19.10 -16.39
N ASN A 91 -8.26 18.47 -16.43
CA ASN A 91 -7.40 18.28 -15.26
C ASN A 91 -5.93 18.40 -15.66
N LEU A 92 -5.09 18.91 -14.76
CA LEU A 92 -3.64 18.90 -14.88
C LEU A 92 -3.06 17.97 -13.83
N LEU A 93 -2.47 16.87 -14.28
CA LEU A 93 -1.73 15.92 -13.45
C LEU A 93 -0.25 16.28 -13.48
N VAL A 94 0.36 16.43 -12.32
CA VAL A 94 1.79 16.71 -12.16
C VAL A 94 2.44 15.54 -11.43
N ILE A 95 3.45 14.95 -12.05
CA ILE A 95 4.33 13.96 -11.42
C ILE A 95 5.62 14.67 -11.05
N ARG A 96 5.98 14.62 -9.76
CA ARG A 96 7.20 15.23 -9.24
C ARG A 96 7.69 14.50 -7.99
N ASP A 97 9.00 14.28 -7.91
CA ASP A 97 9.63 13.61 -6.76
C ASP A 97 8.99 12.26 -6.42
N GLY A 98 8.61 11.45 -7.42
CA GLY A 98 7.98 10.15 -7.24
C GLY A 98 6.54 10.21 -6.71
N LYS A 99 5.85 11.32 -6.89
CA LYS A 99 4.46 11.53 -6.48
C LYS A 99 3.63 12.10 -7.62
N ALA A 100 2.38 11.70 -7.68
CA ALA A 100 1.41 12.25 -8.61
C ALA A 100 0.38 13.10 -7.86
N ASP A 101 0.07 14.25 -8.42
CA ASP A 101 -0.88 15.22 -7.86
C ASP A 101 -1.70 15.87 -8.97
N VAL A 102 -2.97 16.12 -8.69
CA VAL A 102 -3.84 16.91 -9.59
C VAL A 102 -3.81 18.36 -9.12
N THR A 103 -3.07 19.19 -9.82
CA THR A 103 -2.85 20.60 -9.41
C THR A 103 -3.91 21.55 -9.93
N GLU A 104 -4.54 21.22 -11.06
CA GLU A 104 -5.62 22.05 -11.64
C GLU A 104 -6.77 21.17 -12.13
N ALA A 105 -7.98 21.68 -12.00
CA ALA A 105 -9.18 21.07 -12.55
C ALA A 105 -10.23 22.13 -12.88
N ASP A 106 -11.05 21.89 -13.91
CA ASP A 106 -12.17 22.74 -14.28
C ASP A 106 -13.48 22.40 -13.54
N CYS A 107 -13.45 21.39 -12.66
CA CYS A 107 -14.60 21.01 -11.84
C CYS A 107 -14.94 22.11 -10.81
N PRO A 108 -16.24 22.34 -10.52
CA PRO A 108 -16.68 23.51 -9.72
C PRO A 108 -16.22 23.47 -8.26
N ASP A 109 -16.11 22.28 -7.69
CA ASP A 109 -15.76 22.07 -6.28
C ASP A 109 -14.25 21.85 -6.05
N LYS A 110 -13.47 21.57 -7.10
CA LYS A 110 -12.03 21.34 -7.08
C LYS A 110 -11.55 20.37 -5.99
N LEU A 111 -12.41 19.44 -5.57
CA LEU A 111 -12.06 18.47 -4.52
C LEU A 111 -10.87 17.60 -4.91
N CYS A 112 -10.71 17.26 -6.19
CA CYS A 112 -9.56 16.50 -6.68
C CYS A 112 -8.21 17.22 -6.50
N VAL A 113 -8.21 18.56 -6.60
CA VAL A 113 -7.02 19.40 -6.40
C VAL A 113 -6.64 19.50 -4.91
N HIS A 114 -7.59 19.29 -4.01
CA HIS A 114 -7.35 19.34 -2.57
C HIS A 114 -7.06 17.95 -1.97
N GLN A 115 -7.04 16.90 -2.79
CA GLN A 115 -6.61 15.59 -2.34
C GLN A 115 -5.09 15.57 -2.16
N LYS A 116 -4.62 14.67 -1.30
CA LYS A 116 -3.20 14.48 -1.07
C LYS A 116 -2.54 13.86 -2.31
N ALA A 117 -1.32 14.32 -2.66
CA ALA A 117 -0.48 13.68 -3.65
C ALA A 117 -0.25 12.19 -3.31
N ILE A 118 -0.32 11.34 -4.33
CA ILE A 118 -0.26 9.88 -4.22
C ILE A 118 1.07 9.35 -4.73
N SER A 119 1.57 8.27 -4.10
CA SER A 119 2.84 7.64 -4.47
C SER A 119 2.87 6.14 -4.19
N LYS A 120 1.91 5.61 -3.42
CA LYS A 120 1.88 4.22 -3.02
C LYS A 120 0.91 3.44 -3.90
N THR A 121 1.22 2.19 -4.15
CA THR A 121 0.35 1.27 -4.89
C THR A 121 -1.07 1.30 -4.33
N ASN A 122 -2.05 1.35 -5.21
CA ASN A 122 -3.49 1.46 -4.94
C ASN A 122 -3.97 2.79 -4.32
N GLU A 123 -3.11 3.81 -4.16
CA GLU A 123 -3.60 5.15 -3.88
C GLU A 123 -4.25 5.75 -5.12
N THR A 124 -5.35 6.50 -4.94
CA THR A 124 -6.13 7.08 -6.03
C THR A 124 -6.52 8.53 -5.76
N ILE A 125 -6.54 9.35 -6.83
CA ILE A 125 -7.20 10.65 -6.85
C ILE A 125 -8.38 10.55 -7.82
N VAL A 126 -9.56 11.01 -7.40
CA VAL A 126 -10.77 10.92 -8.21
C VAL A 126 -11.39 12.30 -8.42
N CYS A 127 -11.64 12.65 -9.69
CA CYS A 127 -12.43 13.79 -10.08
C CYS A 127 -13.77 13.31 -10.67
N LEU A 128 -14.83 13.28 -9.84
CA LEU A 128 -16.13 12.78 -10.24
C LEU A 128 -16.79 13.58 -11.36
N PRO A 129 -16.81 14.93 -11.34
CA PRO A 129 -17.43 15.70 -12.41
C PRO A 129 -16.81 15.45 -13.78
N ASN A 130 -15.47 15.29 -13.83
CA ASN A 130 -14.74 15.05 -15.06
C ASN A 130 -14.62 13.54 -15.39
N LYS A 131 -15.01 12.66 -14.44
CA LYS A 131 -14.86 11.20 -14.51
C LYS A 131 -13.41 10.78 -14.74
N VAL A 132 -12.48 11.50 -14.12
CA VAL A 132 -11.05 11.21 -14.14
C VAL A 132 -10.68 10.45 -12.87
N VAL A 133 -9.97 9.35 -13.06
CA VAL A 133 -9.34 8.58 -11.96
C VAL A 133 -7.86 8.46 -12.25
N VAL A 134 -7.05 8.81 -11.28
CA VAL A 134 -5.60 8.70 -11.27
C VAL A 134 -5.23 7.68 -10.21
N GLN A 135 -4.68 6.55 -10.60
CA GLN A 135 -4.36 5.44 -9.70
C GLN A 135 -2.89 5.06 -9.81
N VAL A 136 -2.25 4.85 -8.67
CA VAL A 136 -0.89 4.32 -8.62
C VAL A 136 -0.94 2.80 -8.73
N ILE A 137 -0.23 2.26 -9.74
CA ILE A 137 -0.09 0.83 -9.99
C ILE A 137 1.32 0.35 -9.66
N GLY A 138 1.43 -0.87 -9.12
CA GLY A 138 2.71 -1.53 -8.86
C GLY A 138 3.32 -2.11 -10.14
N THR A 139 4.61 -2.48 -10.08
CA THR A 139 5.37 -3.04 -11.22
C THR A 139 4.80 -4.36 -11.79
N GLY A 140 3.80 -4.97 -11.15
CA GLY A 140 3.23 -6.26 -11.54
C GLY A 140 1.76 -6.25 -11.98
N GLU A 141 1.05 -5.14 -11.84
CA GLU A 141 -0.42 -5.11 -12.05
C GLU A 141 -0.83 -4.75 -13.50
N SER A 142 0.01 -4.04 -14.24
CA SER A 142 -0.33 -3.64 -15.63
C SER A 142 -0.34 -4.80 -16.64
N GLU A 143 0.28 -5.93 -16.33
CA GLU A 143 0.30 -7.09 -17.24
C GLU A 143 -0.89 -8.04 -17.09
N LEU A 144 -1.56 -8.06 -15.93
CA LEU A 144 -2.65 -9.01 -15.66
C LEU A 144 -4.00 -8.56 -16.25
N ASP A 145 -4.27 -7.26 -16.34
CA ASP A 145 -5.52 -6.75 -16.92
C ASP A 145 -5.53 -6.80 -18.45
N SER A 146 -4.38 -6.87 -19.12
CA SER A 146 -4.30 -7.00 -20.57
C SER A 146 -4.62 -8.42 -21.09
N ILE A 147 -4.63 -9.44 -20.20
CA ILE A 147 -4.88 -10.85 -20.59
C ILE A 147 -6.37 -11.22 -20.47
N ALA A 148 -7.20 -10.39 -19.84
CA ALA A 148 -8.62 -10.68 -19.58
C ALA A 148 -9.59 -10.10 -20.63
N ARG A 149 -9.11 -9.70 -21.82
CA ARG A 149 -9.95 -9.25 -22.93
C ARG A 149 -9.80 -10.12 -24.17
#